data_a8c7f4f89418329036d284294603e3fb
#
_entry.id   a8c7f4f89418329036d284294603e3fb
#
_cell.length_a   1.000
_cell.length_b   1.000
_cell.length_c   1.000
_cell.angle_alpha   90.00
_cell.angle_beta   90.00
_cell.angle_gamma   90.00
#
_symmetry.space_group_name_H-M   'P 1'
#
loop_
_entity.id
_entity.type
_entity.pdbx_description
1 polymer ?
#
loop_
_entity_poly.entity_id
_entity_poly.type
_entity_poly.pdbx_seq_one_letter_code
_entity_poly.pdbx_strand_id
1 'polypeptide(L)'
;MGSLLDKMKKSGRIGVANVLADSVYFTSKETIHTDLPVLNIAFSGDIDGGLTAGVTVVAGESKCYKSFLSIFAMKAYMDKYEDAVVLFYDSEFGIPVNYMESIGIDTSRIIHIPVTNLDELKFDMVGRLEQIERGDKVFIMVDSIGNLASKREYQNALDENTAKDMSRAGDIKSFFRIVTPHVTMKDIPCIVIAHTYKTQAMYPTDVVSGGCLVAGTKVIMANGKLKAIEEIKVGEKVKTRLGNKAVTHIWNPDTLADGTPECLKLIFSDGFKVTCSKTHKFLSPDCSTWIEAKDLKEGSNLAMPDGHTVKVVDITPVGKLPVYDIAVEKAEHYILSNGLYSHNSGVMYSANTVFIITKSQEKEGTEIVGYNFTIRTEKSRFVKEKAKLTFTVLYDSGISKYSGLMDIALESGNVEKPSQGWYTWKNLTTGESSDKKYRLKETFNEEFWCHILEDPKFKKFIKHKYALGAKQAEANSQPE
;
A
#
# COMPACT_ATOMS: atom_id res chain seq x y z
N MET A 1 -14.70 46.92 3.92
CA MET A 1 -15.37 45.65 4.33
C MET A 1 -14.61 44.50 3.71
N GLY A 2 -14.07 43.58 4.51
CA GLY A 2 -13.39 42.41 3.95
C GLY A 2 -14.34 41.55 3.13
N SER A 3 -13.84 40.88 2.10
CA SER A 3 -14.61 39.99 1.24
C SER A 3 -15.29 38.88 2.07
N LEU A 4 -16.36 38.24 1.56
CA LEU A 4 -16.99 37.08 2.22
C LEU A 4 -15.93 35.99 2.47
N LEU A 5 -14.98 35.82 1.56
CA LEU A 5 -13.84 34.91 1.68
C LEU A 5 -13.00 35.19 2.94
N ASP A 6 -12.64 36.47 3.19
CA ASP A 6 -11.88 36.89 4.36
C ASP A 6 -12.65 36.65 5.66
N LYS A 7 -13.96 36.88 5.65
CA LYS A 7 -14.81 36.61 6.79
C LYS A 7 -14.87 35.10 7.11
N MET A 8 -15.04 34.26 6.09
CA MET A 8 -15.10 32.80 6.25
C MET A 8 -13.74 32.24 6.71
N LYS A 9 -12.62 32.75 6.19
CA LYS A 9 -11.27 32.36 6.62
C LYS A 9 -11.03 32.64 8.09
N LYS A 10 -11.52 33.79 8.61
CA LYS A 10 -11.33 34.21 10.01
C LYS A 10 -12.33 33.62 11.00
N SER A 11 -13.51 33.18 10.56
CA SER A 11 -14.59 32.69 11.43
C SER A 11 -14.43 31.22 11.86
N GLY A 12 -13.51 30.47 11.25
CA GLY A 12 -13.27 29.07 11.56
C GLY A 12 -12.47 28.85 12.85
N ARG A 13 -12.71 27.70 13.51
CA ARG A 13 -11.92 27.29 14.68
C ARG A 13 -10.57 26.65 14.33
N ILE A 14 -10.34 26.35 13.04
CA ILE A 14 -9.14 25.70 12.53
C ILE A 14 -8.20 26.79 12.00
N GLY A 15 -7.12 27.10 12.74
CA GLY A 15 -6.20 28.21 12.47
C GLY A 15 -5.39 28.08 11.17
N VAL A 16 -5.28 26.85 10.62
CA VAL A 16 -4.54 26.55 9.37
C VAL A 16 -5.39 26.66 8.10
N ALA A 17 -6.65 27.16 8.20
CA ALA A 17 -7.52 27.33 7.05
C ALA A 17 -6.99 28.40 6.09
N ASN A 18 -6.82 28.06 4.80
CA ASN A 18 -6.34 28.96 3.76
C ASN A 18 -7.19 28.86 2.49
N VAL A 19 -7.06 29.83 1.60
CA VAL A 19 -7.56 29.73 0.22
C VAL A 19 -6.80 28.58 -0.45
N LEU A 20 -7.49 27.78 -1.25
CA LEU A 20 -6.90 26.56 -1.85
C LEU A 20 -5.67 26.88 -2.71
N ALA A 21 -5.69 27.98 -3.44
CA ALA A 21 -4.57 28.43 -4.27
C ALA A 21 -3.30 28.75 -3.45
N ASP A 22 -3.47 29.19 -2.20
CA ASP A 22 -2.39 29.58 -1.29
C ASP A 22 -2.07 28.45 -0.30
N SER A 23 -2.69 27.28 -0.46
CA SER A 23 -2.56 26.18 0.51
C SER A 23 -1.23 25.45 0.33
N VAL A 24 -0.35 25.58 1.32
CA VAL A 24 0.95 24.88 1.39
C VAL A 24 0.84 23.33 1.32
N TYR A 25 -0.36 22.77 1.51
CA TYR A 25 -0.60 21.33 1.46
C TYR A 25 -0.77 20.80 0.02
N PHE A 26 -0.98 21.68 -0.96
CA PHE A 26 -1.20 21.35 -2.38
C PHE A 26 -0.10 21.86 -3.31
N THR A 27 0.88 22.61 -2.78
CA THR A 27 2.09 22.92 -3.54
C THR A 27 2.85 21.65 -3.89
N SER A 28 3.69 21.70 -4.93
CA SER A 28 4.51 20.57 -5.35
C SER A 28 5.28 20.01 -4.15
N LYS A 29 5.03 18.74 -3.82
CA LYS A 29 5.75 18.06 -2.74
C LYS A 29 7.17 17.79 -3.19
N GLU A 30 8.10 18.08 -2.32
CA GLU A 30 9.49 17.74 -2.53
C GLU A 30 9.63 16.20 -2.56
N THR A 31 10.40 15.70 -3.52
CA THR A 31 10.67 14.26 -3.66
C THR A 31 12.06 13.93 -3.11
N ILE A 32 12.18 12.76 -2.51
CA ILE A 32 13.44 12.22 -2.01
C ILE A 32 13.94 11.20 -3.03
N HIS A 33 14.95 11.60 -3.77
CA HIS A 33 15.57 10.75 -4.78
C HIS A 33 16.51 9.75 -4.12
N THR A 34 16.34 8.47 -4.43
CA THR A 34 17.21 7.39 -3.94
C THR A 34 18.24 7.02 -5.00
N ASP A 35 19.36 6.41 -4.59
CA ASP A 35 20.37 5.87 -5.51
C ASP A 35 19.87 4.69 -6.36
N LEU A 36 18.66 4.21 -6.11
CA LEU A 36 18.04 3.12 -6.84
C LEU A 36 16.93 3.64 -7.76
N PRO A 37 17.19 3.85 -9.07
CA PRO A 37 16.20 4.38 -10.00
C PRO A 37 14.88 3.59 -10.03
N VAL A 38 14.95 2.26 -9.89
CA VAL A 38 13.75 1.41 -9.81
C VAL A 38 12.86 1.78 -8.63
N LEU A 39 13.44 2.19 -7.51
CA LEU A 39 12.71 2.60 -6.32
C LEU A 39 12.09 4.00 -6.51
N ASN A 40 12.79 4.91 -7.20
CA ASN A 40 12.24 6.22 -7.57
C ASN A 40 11.01 6.09 -8.45
N ILE A 41 11.08 5.19 -9.45
CA ILE A 41 9.93 4.87 -10.31
C ILE A 41 8.79 4.25 -9.48
N ALA A 42 9.10 3.36 -8.53
CA ALA A 42 8.07 2.76 -7.68
C ALA A 42 7.31 3.80 -6.83
N PHE A 43 8.02 4.79 -6.27
CA PHE A 43 7.40 5.82 -5.43
C PHE A 43 6.60 6.87 -6.22
N SER A 44 7.11 7.31 -7.37
CA SER A 44 6.59 8.48 -8.07
C SER A 44 6.11 8.22 -9.51
N GLY A 45 6.47 7.09 -10.12
CA GLY A 45 6.28 6.85 -11.55
C GLY A 45 7.27 7.59 -12.45
N ASP A 46 8.29 8.21 -11.85
CA ASP A 46 9.29 9.04 -12.50
C ASP A 46 10.69 8.60 -12.03
N ILE A 47 11.62 8.44 -12.96
CA ILE A 47 13.00 8.05 -12.65
C ILE A 47 13.76 9.16 -11.91
N ASP A 48 13.44 10.42 -12.18
CA ASP A 48 13.99 11.60 -11.52
C ASP A 48 13.16 12.01 -10.27
N GLY A 49 12.12 11.25 -9.95
CA GLY A 49 11.27 11.47 -8.78
C GLY A 49 11.78 10.76 -7.53
N GLY A 50 10.87 10.19 -6.74
CA GLY A 50 11.24 9.46 -5.53
C GLY A 50 10.16 9.47 -4.46
N LEU A 51 10.56 9.19 -3.21
CA LEU A 51 9.66 9.15 -2.07
C LEU A 51 9.09 10.54 -1.77
N THR A 52 7.81 10.60 -1.43
CA THR A 52 7.12 11.82 -0.98
C THR A 52 6.64 11.65 0.47
N ALA A 53 6.33 12.77 1.11
CA ALA A 53 5.71 12.78 2.43
C ALA A 53 4.36 12.06 2.45
N GLY A 54 4.01 11.53 3.61
CA GLY A 54 2.82 10.75 3.88
C GLY A 54 3.14 9.29 4.19
N VAL A 55 2.12 8.46 4.36
CA VAL A 55 2.30 7.07 4.75
C VAL A 55 2.47 6.18 3.51
N THR A 56 3.60 5.47 3.46
CA THR A 56 3.86 4.37 2.52
C THR A 56 3.86 3.05 3.28
N VAL A 57 3.01 2.12 2.89
CA VAL A 57 2.99 0.75 3.43
C VAL A 57 3.79 -0.16 2.50
N VAL A 58 4.75 -0.89 3.06
CA VAL A 58 5.55 -1.90 2.35
C VAL A 58 5.18 -3.26 2.91
N ALA A 59 4.35 -4.01 2.17
CA ALA A 59 3.84 -5.30 2.59
C ALA A 59 4.51 -6.44 1.80
N GLY A 60 4.60 -7.62 2.41
CA GLY A 60 5.15 -8.83 1.77
C GLY A 60 5.44 -9.92 2.80
N GLU A 61 5.74 -11.12 2.34
CA GLU A 61 6.15 -12.22 3.21
C GLU A 61 7.43 -11.88 4.01
N SER A 62 7.71 -12.67 5.04
CA SER A 62 8.99 -12.58 5.73
C SER A 62 10.16 -12.81 4.76
N LYS A 63 11.27 -12.10 4.97
CA LYS A 63 12.48 -12.17 4.12
C LYS A 63 12.25 -11.73 2.65
N CYS A 64 11.32 -10.81 2.41
CA CYS A 64 11.06 -10.17 1.09
C CYS A 64 11.74 -8.80 0.94
N TYR A 65 12.85 -8.53 1.58
CA TYR A 65 13.66 -7.32 1.42
C TYR A 65 12.97 -5.99 1.79
N LYS A 66 11.83 -6.04 2.51
CA LYS A 66 11.02 -4.87 2.88
C LYS A 66 11.79 -3.85 3.71
N SER A 67 12.42 -4.33 4.79
CA SER A 67 13.21 -3.51 5.71
C SER A 67 14.37 -2.82 4.98
N PHE A 68 15.10 -3.56 4.15
CA PHE A 68 16.22 -3.00 3.39
C PHE A 68 15.78 -1.93 2.39
N LEU A 69 14.67 -2.12 1.66
CA LEU A 69 14.12 -1.07 0.77
C LEU A 69 13.75 0.19 1.55
N SER A 70 13.19 0.01 2.75
CA SER A 70 12.84 1.14 3.62
C SER A 70 14.08 1.89 4.12
N ILE A 71 15.17 1.16 4.39
CA ILE A 71 16.47 1.75 4.78
C ILE A 71 17.08 2.56 3.62
N PHE A 72 17.01 2.11 2.38
CA PHE A 72 17.51 2.91 1.24
C PHE A 72 16.74 4.23 1.10
N ALA A 73 15.43 4.23 1.33
CA ALA A 73 14.63 5.44 1.33
C ALA A 73 14.97 6.36 2.53
N MET A 74 15.18 5.78 3.71
CA MET A 74 15.63 6.48 4.92
C MET A 74 17.01 7.12 4.70
N LYS A 75 17.97 6.36 4.17
CA LYS A 75 19.31 6.86 3.83
C LYS A 75 19.24 8.07 2.89
N ALA A 76 18.49 7.95 1.79
CA ALA A 76 18.32 9.04 0.84
C ALA A 76 17.73 10.30 1.48
N TYR A 77 16.83 10.15 2.46
CA TYR A 77 16.31 11.27 3.23
C TYR A 77 17.39 11.93 4.11
N MET A 78 18.17 11.11 4.81
CA MET A 78 19.25 11.58 5.67
C MET A 78 20.42 12.20 4.90
N ASP A 79 20.71 11.70 3.71
CA ASP A 79 21.73 12.28 2.81
C ASP A 79 21.29 13.64 2.24
N LYS A 80 19.99 13.79 1.98
CA LYS A 80 19.41 15.05 1.49
C LYS A 80 19.36 16.15 2.56
N TYR A 81 19.13 15.78 3.83
CA TYR A 81 18.98 16.70 4.94
C TYR A 81 19.96 16.33 6.06
N GLU A 82 20.96 17.19 6.25
CA GLU A 82 22.00 16.98 7.26
C GLU A 82 21.47 17.03 8.71
N ASP A 83 20.37 17.76 8.92
CA ASP A 83 19.66 17.90 10.20
C ASP A 83 18.53 16.88 10.41
N ALA A 84 18.36 15.92 9.49
CA ALA A 84 17.29 14.95 9.58
C ALA A 84 17.41 14.05 10.80
N VAL A 85 16.30 13.84 11.51
CA VAL A 85 16.14 12.90 12.60
C VAL A 85 15.22 11.76 12.16
N VAL A 86 15.60 10.53 12.47
CA VAL A 86 14.79 9.35 12.18
C VAL A 86 14.15 8.84 13.46
N LEU A 87 12.84 8.59 13.43
CA LEU A 87 12.12 7.85 14.45
C LEU A 87 11.95 6.41 13.94
N PHE A 88 12.73 5.48 14.50
CA PHE A 88 12.70 4.08 14.11
C PHE A 88 11.99 3.24 15.16
N TYR A 89 10.72 2.93 14.91
CA TYR A 89 9.91 2.04 15.72
C TYR A 89 10.17 0.59 15.30
N ASP A 90 10.73 -0.20 16.21
CA ASP A 90 11.20 -1.55 15.91
C ASP A 90 10.52 -2.59 16.82
N SER A 91 9.94 -3.60 16.19
CA SER A 91 9.34 -4.77 16.85
C SER A 91 9.96 -6.09 16.40
N GLU A 92 10.88 -6.04 15.41
CA GLU A 92 11.51 -7.24 14.84
C GLU A 92 12.97 -7.40 15.24
N PHE A 93 13.67 -6.30 15.55
CA PHE A 93 15.10 -6.27 15.86
C PHE A 93 15.97 -6.96 14.79
N GLY A 94 15.49 -6.90 13.54
CA GLY A 94 16.06 -7.66 12.42
C GLY A 94 17.17 -6.97 11.66
N ILE A 95 17.46 -5.69 11.92
CA ILE A 95 18.43 -4.90 11.17
C ILE A 95 19.65 -4.59 12.08
N PRO A 96 20.83 -5.16 11.76
CA PRO A 96 22.05 -4.88 12.54
C PRO A 96 22.50 -3.42 12.33
N VAL A 97 22.94 -2.76 13.41
CA VAL A 97 23.47 -1.39 13.38
C VAL A 97 24.69 -1.29 12.45
N ASN A 98 25.60 -2.24 12.50
CA ASN A 98 26.78 -2.28 11.64
C ASN A 98 26.43 -2.38 10.14
N TYR A 99 25.30 -2.94 9.77
CA TYR A 99 24.84 -2.91 8.38
C TYR A 99 24.46 -1.50 7.97
N MET A 100 23.70 -0.76 8.80
CA MET A 100 23.33 0.63 8.52
C MET A 100 24.57 1.50 8.36
N GLU A 101 25.55 1.36 9.25
CA GLU A 101 26.81 2.07 9.21
C GLU A 101 27.63 1.73 7.95
N SER A 102 27.65 0.45 7.55
CA SER A 102 28.39 0.00 6.36
C SER A 102 27.88 0.59 5.05
N ILE A 103 26.61 0.98 4.98
CA ILE A 103 26.03 1.66 3.82
C ILE A 103 26.05 3.18 3.96
N GLY A 104 26.71 3.72 5.01
CA GLY A 104 26.93 5.17 5.20
C GLY A 104 25.79 5.89 5.92
N ILE A 105 24.97 5.19 6.72
CA ILE A 105 23.95 5.82 7.56
C ILE A 105 24.59 6.26 8.88
N ASP A 106 24.37 7.53 9.24
CA ASP A 106 24.74 8.08 10.54
C ASP A 106 23.69 7.67 11.60
N THR A 107 24.00 6.60 12.33
CA THR A 107 23.10 6.04 13.34
C THR A 107 22.91 6.96 14.56
N SER A 108 23.75 7.97 14.75
CA SER A 108 23.59 8.97 15.83
C SER A 108 22.35 9.87 15.64
N ARG A 109 21.83 9.94 14.43
CA ARG A 109 20.61 10.68 14.07
C ARG A 109 19.35 9.82 14.10
N ILE A 110 19.45 8.56 14.54
CA ILE A 110 18.31 7.63 14.61
C ILE A 110 17.90 7.42 16.05
N ILE A 111 16.67 7.77 16.38
CA ILE A 111 16.05 7.43 17.65
C ILE A 111 15.42 6.05 17.50
N HIS A 112 16.07 5.01 18.04
CA HIS A 112 15.54 3.66 18.07
C HIS A 112 14.51 3.51 19.19
N ILE A 113 13.31 3.07 18.83
CA ILE A 113 12.15 3.00 19.73
C ILE A 113 11.60 1.57 19.68
N PRO A 114 12.04 0.69 20.61
CA PRO A 114 11.46 -0.64 20.76
C PRO A 114 9.99 -0.54 21.14
N VAL A 115 9.13 -1.29 20.43
CA VAL A 115 7.68 -1.31 20.70
C VAL A 115 7.18 -2.75 20.77
N THR A 116 6.27 -3.03 21.72
CA THR A 116 5.73 -4.36 21.96
C THR A 116 4.27 -4.51 21.55
N ASN A 117 3.52 -3.42 21.50
CA ASN A 117 2.09 -3.44 21.14
C ASN A 117 1.65 -2.18 20.36
N LEU A 118 0.48 -2.28 19.73
CA LEU A 118 -0.08 -1.23 18.87
C LEU A 118 -0.43 0.06 19.60
N ASP A 119 -0.82 -0.02 20.88
CA ASP A 119 -1.16 1.18 21.65
C ASP A 119 0.07 1.97 22.03
N GLU A 120 1.17 1.29 22.42
CA GLU A 120 2.48 1.94 22.64
C GLU A 120 2.93 2.69 21.38
N LEU A 121 2.95 2.00 20.22
CA LEU A 121 3.29 2.63 18.95
C LEU A 121 2.43 3.86 18.67
N LYS A 122 1.11 3.72 18.84
CA LYS A 122 0.16 4.80 18.52
C LYS A 122 0.33 6.02 19.44
N PHE A 123 0.40 5.79 20.74
CA PHE A 123 0.45 6.89 21.72
C PHE A 123 1.81 7.61 21.71
N ASP A 124 2.92 6.88 21.62
CA ASP A 124 4.26 7.49 21.53
C ASP A 124 4.39 8.29 20.23
N MET A 125 3.98 7.70 19.10
CA MET A 125 4.07 8.39 17.80
C MET A 125 3.20 9.66 17.76
N VAL A 126 1.98 9.63 18.28
CA VAL A 126 1.12 10.82 18.34
C VAL A 126 1.77 11.89 19.23
N GLY A 127 2.26 11.50 20.42
CA GLY A 127 2.93 12.44 21.33
C GLY A 127 4.13 13.13 20.69
N ARG A 128 4.95 12.39 19.92
CA ARG A 128 6.10 13.00 19.18
C ARG A 128 5.62 13.85 18.01
N LEU A 129 4.61 13.40 17.27
CA LEU A 129 4.04 14.18 16.16
C LEU A 129 3.49 15.53 16.62
N GLU A 130 2.97 15.66 17.84
CA GLU A 130 2.52 16.95 18.39
C GLU A 130 3.68 17.95 18.62
N GLN A 131 4.91 17.45 18.87
CA GLN A 131 6.09 18.27 19.08
C GLN A 131 6.80 18.69 17.78
N ILE A 132 6.55 18.00 16.66
CA ILE A 132 7.16 18.25 15.37
C ILE A 132 6.39 19.35 14.65
N GLU A 133 7.08 20.34 14.09
CA GLU A 133 6.49 21.36 13.25
C GLU A 133 6.62 21.03 11.75
N ARG A 134 5.83 21.71 10.91
CA ARG A 134 6.00 21.60 9.47
C ARG A 134 7.30 22.27 9.06
N GLY A 135 8.21 21.51 8.45
CA GLY A 135 9.54 22.01 8.05
C GLY A 135 10.67 21.29 8.77
N ASP A 136 10.39 20.73 9.96
CA ASP A 136 11.33 19.84 10.64
C ASP A 136 11.63 18.64 9.76
N LYS A 137 12.90 18.24 9.71
CA LYS A 137 13.35 17.13 8.86
C LYS A 137 13.29 15.84 9.66
N VAL A 138 12.11 15.19 9.61
CA VAL A 138 11.84 13.93 10.31
C VAL A 138 11.46 12.86 9.32
N PHE A 139 12.04 11.66 9.49
CA PHE A 139 11.65 10.44 8.80
C PHE A 139 11.12 9.43 9.81
N ILE A 140 10.02 8.74 9.51
CA ILE A 140 9.46 7.74 10.40
C ILE A 140 9.50 6.37 9.71
N MET A 141 10.05 5.37 10.41
CA MET A 141 10.06 3.96 9.99
C MET A 141 9.43 3.11 11.08
N VAL A 142 8.54 2.19 10.69
CA VAL A 142 7.93 1.18 11.59
C VAL A 142 8.23 -0.21 11.03
N ASP A 143 9.03 -1.00 11.73
CA ASP A 143 9.42 -2.37 11.36
C ASP A 143 9.14 -3.36 12.49
N SER A 144 8.06 -4.08 12.45
CA SER A 144 6.90 -4.03 11.58
C SER A 144 5.61 -3.90 12.40
N ILE A 145 4.56 -3.36 11.78
CA ILE A 145 3.23 -3.36 12.41
C ILE A 145 2.62 -4.77 12.49
N GLY A 146 3.16 -5.70 11.69
CA GLY A 146 2.71 -7.10 11.62
C GLY A 146 2.90 -7.89 12.91
N ASN A 147 3.96 -7.61 13.66
CA ASN A 147 4.32 -8.33 14.89
C ASN A 147 3.71 -7.73 16.15
N LEU A 148 3.11 -6.53 16.08
CA LEU A 148 2.57 -5.88 17.25
C LEU A 148 1.22 -6.49 17.66
N ALA A 149 1.12 -6.94 18.91
CA ALA A 149 -0.12 -7.36 19.53
C ALA A 149 -1.03 -6.15 19.82
N SER A 150 -2.33 -6.38 20.01
CA SER A 150 -3.18 -5.38 20.67
C SER A 150 -2.92 -5.39 22.18
N LYS A 151 -3.25 -4.30 22.86
CA LYS A 151 -3.20 -4.27 24.34
C LYS A 151 -4.04 -5.38 24.97
N ARG A 152 -5.19 -5.69 24.37
CA ARG A 152 -6.08 -6.75 24.85
C ARG A 152 -5.48 -8.13 24.65
N GLU A 153 -4.82 -8.39 23.52
CA GLU A 153 -4.11 -9.65 23.26
C GLU A 153 -2.98 -9.84 24.28
N TYR A 154 -2.21 -8.78 24.55
CA TYR A 154 -1.15 -8.78 25.57
C TYR A 154 -1.72 -9.04 26.97
N GLN A 155 -2.82 -8.37 27.36
CA GLN A 155 -3.47 -8.58 28.65
C GLN A 155 -4.05 -9.99 28.78
N ASN A 156 -4.70 -10.50 27.74
CA ASN A 156 -5.21 -11.87 27.71
C ASN A 156 -4.08 -12.91 27.95
N ALA A 157 -2.90 -12.66 27.38
CA ALA A 157 -1.75 -13.53 27.59
C ALA A 157 -1.24 -13.51 29.04
N LEU A 158 -1.26 -12.33 29.71
CA LEU A 158 -0.90 -12.20 31.12
C LEU A 158 -1.92 -12.88 32.04
N ASP A 159 -3.21 -12.80 31.71
CA ASP A 159 -4.31 -13.35 32.50
C ASP A 159 -4.59 -14.84 32.15
N GLU A 160 -3.73 -15.47 31.35
CA GLU A 160 -3.86 -16.85 30.83
C GLU A 160 -5.22 -17.09 30.15
N ASN A 161 -5.84 -16.02 29.62
CA ASN A 161 -7.14 -16.06 28.97
C ASN A 161 -6.98 -16.46 27.49
N THR A 162 -7.57 -17.58 27.09
CA THR A 162 -7.53 -18.12 25.72
C THR A 162 -8.49 -17.43 24.75
N ALA A 163 -9.21 -16.39 25.17
CA ALA A 163 -10.11 -15.64 24.30
C ALA A 163 -9.35 -14.95 23.19
N LYS A 164 -9.71 -15.23 21.93
CA LYS A 164 -9.11 -14.59 20.77
C LYS A 164 -9.42 -13.11 20.75
N ASP A 165 -8.39 -12.27 20.66
CA ASP A 165 -8.57 -10.85 20.46
C ASP A 165 -8.90 -10.53 19.01
N MET A 166 -10.00 -9.84 18.79
CA MET A 166 -10.46 -9.37 17.47
C MET A 166 -10.28 -7.85 17.30
N SER A 167 -9.75 -7.13 18.32
CA SER A 167 -9.61 -5.68 18.31
C SER A 167 -8.43 -5.21 17.45
N ARG A 168 -7.39 -6.04 17.26
CA ARG A 168 -6.13 -5.70 16.58
C ARG A 168 -6.33 -5.03 15.22
N ALA A 169 -7.25 -5.53 14.40
CA ALA A 169 -7.54 -4.92 13.09
C ALA A 169 -8.13 -3.51 13.22
N GLY A 170 -8.97 -3.27 14.25
CA GLY A 170 -9.51 -1.96 14.59
C GLY A 170 -8.42 -1.00 15.07
N ASP A 171 -7.47 -1.49 15.88
CA ASP A 171 -6.35 -0.70 16.40
C ASP A 171 -5.39 -0.28 15.29
N ILE A 172 -5.06 -1.18 14.35
CA ILE A 172 -4.27 -0.85 13.16
C ILE A 172 -4.97 0.23 12.32
N LYS A 173 -6.29 0.12 12.10
CA LYS A 173 -7.05 1.14 11.38
C LYS A 173 -7.07 2.47 12.13
N SER A 174 -7.21 2.44 13.46
CA SER A 174 -7.15 3.61 14.33
C SER A 174 -5.79 4.29 14.20
N PHE A 175 -4.71 3.54 14.25
CA PHE A 175 -3.35 4.03 14.04
C PHE A 175 -3.22 4.79 12.73
N PHE A 176 -3.53 4.17 11.59
CA PHE A 176 -3.43 4.85 10.28
C PHE A 176 -4.34 6.07 10.16
N ARG A 177 -5.57 6.02 10.70
CA ARG A 177 -6.52 7.14 10.66
C ARG A 177 -6.02 8.36 11.41
N ILE A 178 -5.30 8.15 12.52
CA ILE A 178 -4.74 9.23 13.34
C ILE A 178 -3.43 9.72 12.72
N VAL A 179 -2.48 8.83 12.39
CA VAL A 179 -1.12 9.20 11.96
C VAL A 179 -1.10 9.82 10.58
N THR A 180 -1.89 9.31 9.62
CA THR A 180 -1.82 9.76 8.21
C THR A 180 -2.07 11.27 8.03
N PRO A 181 -3.09 11.89 8.65
CA PRO A 181 -3.28 13.34 8.56
C PRO A 181 -2.08 14.12 9.12
N HIS A 182 -1.56 13.71 10.29
CA HIS A 182 -0.44 14.40 10.93
C HIS A 182 0.82 14.39 10.06
N VAL A 183 1.27 13.22 9.61
CA VAL A 183 2.47 13.11 8.76
C VAL A 183 2.29 13.82 7.42
N THR A 184 1.07 13.80 6.86
CA THR A 184 0.78 14.49 5.60
C THR A 184 0.80 16.01 5.76
N MET A 185 0.23 16.54 6.84
CA MET A 185 0.20 17.99 7.13
C MET A 185 1.57 18.53 7.49
N LYS A 186 2.38 17.74 8.17
CA LYS A 186 3.75 18.13 8.60
C LYS A 186 4.83 17.82 7.56
N ASP A 187 4.45 17.25 6.42
CA ASP A 187 5.32 16.88 5.29
C ASP A 187 6.39 15.83 5.64
N ILE A 188 6.02 14.85 6.47
CA ILE A 188 6.89 13.81 6.99
C ILE A 188 6.72 12.52 6.17
N PRO A 189 7.79 11.92 5.60
CA PRO A 189 7.76 10.57 5.07
C PRO A 189 7.64 9.55 6.21
N CYS A 190 6.69 8.63 6.09
CA CYS A 190 6.47 7.57 7.06
C CYS A 190 6.34 6.23 6.33
N ILE A 191 7.30 5.33 6.52
CA ILE A 191 7.27 3.98 5.96
C ILE A 191 6.84 2.99 7.05
N VAL A 192 5.78 2.23 6.76
CA VAL A 192 5.26 1.19 7.66
C VAL A 192 5.39 -0.16 6.98
N ILE A 193 6.16 -1.05 7.58
CA ILE A 193 6.35 -2.41 7.10
C ILE A 193 5.23 -3.30 7.66
N ALA A 194 4.67 -4.13 6.79
CA ALA A 194 3.62 -5.07 7.12
C ALA A 194 3.93 -6.48 6.57
N HIS A 195 3.39 -7.51 7.21
CA HIS A 195 3.48 -8.87 6.70
C HIS A 195 2.23 -9.23 5.88
N THR A 196 2.46 -9.94 4.78
CA THR A 196 1.41 -10.67 4.07
C THR A 196 1.48 -12.15 4.40
N TYR A 197 0.34 -12.82 4.38
CA TYR A 197 0.24 -14.27 4.58
C TYR A 197 -0.27 -14.89 3.28
N LYS A 198 0.35 -15.98 2.84
CA LYS A 198 -0.14 -16.73 1.68
C LYS A 198 -1.44 -17.43 2.01
N THR A 199 -2.33 -17.45 1.04
CA THR A 199 -3.51 -18.31 1.10
C THR A 199 -3.07 -19.78 1.08
N GLN A 200 -3.75 -20.64 1.84
CA GLN A 200 -3.56 -22.10 1.78
C GLN A 200 -4.19 -22.63 0.49
N ALA A 201 -3.63 -22.29 -0.65
CA ALA A 201 -4.10 -22.73 -1.97
C ALA A 201 -2.95 -23.41 -2.71
N MET A 202 -3.28 -24.23 -3.72
CA MET A 202 -2.33 -24.95 -4.56
C MET A 202 -1.37 -23.98 -5.30
N TYR A 203 -1.83 -22.72 -5.53
CA TYR A 203 -1.04 -21.58 -6.00
C TYR A 203 -1.22 -20.43 -4.99
N PRO A 204 -0.34 -20.29 -3.98
CA PRO A 204 -0.48 -19.27 -2.94
C PRO A 204 -0.37 -17.87 -3.50
N THR A 205 -1.29 -16.99 -3.10
CA THR A 205 -1.27 -15.56 -3.42
C THR A 205 -1.14 -14.74 -2.15
N ASP A 206 -0.42 -13.61 -2.22
CA ASP A 206 -0.30 -12.68 -1.11
C ASP A 206 -1.61 -11.93 -0.89
N VAL A 207 -2.22 -12.11 0.29
CA VAL A 207 -3.46 -11.42 0.68
C VAL A 207 -3.15 -10.38 1.76
N VAL A 208 -3.48 -9.14 1.47
CA VAL A 208 -3.67 -8.12 2.50
C VAL A 208 -5.13 -8.21 2.92
N SER A 209 -5.37 -8.66 4.15
CA SER A 209 -6.66 -9.13 4.65
C SER A 209 -7.86 -8.24 4.32
N GLY A 210 -8.79 -8.77 3.56
CA GLY A 210 -10.12 -8.25 3.26
C GLY A 210 -10.90 -9.34 2.56
N GLY A 211 -12.14 -9.59 3.01
CA GLY A 211 -13.00 -10.59 2.37
C GLY A 211 -13.86 -9.95 1.30
N CYS A 212 -14.19 -10.69 0.25
CA CYS A 212 -14.89 -10.22 -0.94
C CYS A 212 -16.17 -11.01 -1.22
N LEU A 213 -17.08 -10.44 -2.00
CA LEU A 213 -18.38 -11.00 -2.39
C LEU A 213 -18.39 -11.38 -3.88
N VAL A 214 -19.14 -12.40 -4.23
CA VAL A 214 -19.32 -12.81 -5.63
C VAL A 214 -20.25 -11.85 -6.37
N ALA A 215 -20.07 -11.74 -7.70
CA ALA A 215 -20.94 -10.98 -8.60
C ALA A 215 -22.43 -11.31 -8.39
N GLY A 216 -23.29 -10.32 -8.63
CA GLY A 216 -24.73 -10.43 -8.39
C GLY A 216 -25.17 -10.18 -6.95
N THR A 217 -24.24 -10.10 -5.99
CA THR A 217 -24.57 -9.74 -4.59
C THR A 217 -25.12 -8.32 -4.53
N LYS A 218 -26.36 -8.17 -4.04
CA LYS A 218 -27.05 -6.86 -4.02
C LYS A 218 -26.73 -6.08 -2.75
N VAL A 219 -26.34 -4.81 -2.95
CA VAL A 219 -26.04 -3.82 -1.90
C VAL A 219 -27.15 -2.78 -1.87
N ILE A 220 -27.52 -2.31 -0.67
CA ILE A 220 -28.50 -1.24 -0.49
C ILE A 220 -27.83 0.12 -0.74
N MET A 221 -28.29 0.82 -1.79
CA MET A 221 -27.83 2.16 -2.13
C MET A 221 -28.48 3.22 -1.21
N ALA A 222 -27.92 4.43 -1.17
CA ALA A 222 -28.44 5.54 -0.37
C ALA A 222 -29.90 5.92 -0.69
N ASN A 223 -30.35 5.71 -1.92
CA ASN A 223 -31.72 5.97 -2.38
C ASN A 223 -32.69 4.80 -2.10
N GLY A 224 -32.23 3.77 -1.38
CA GLY A 224 -33.00 2.57 -1.05
C GLY A 224 -33.09 1.52 -2.17
N LYS A 225 -32.58 1.80 -3.37
CA LYS A 225 -32.53 0.81 -4.47
C LYS A 225 -31.44 -0.23 -4.21
N LEU A 226 -31.62 -1.39 -4.80
CA LEU A 226 -30.62 -2.46 -4.77
C LEU A 226 -29.75 -2.40 -6.03
N LYS A 227 -28.44 -2.54 -5.86
CA LYS A 227 -27.49 -2.57 -6.97
C LYS A 227 -26.50 -3.72 -6.78
N ALA A 228 -26.14 -4.43 -7.85
CA ALA A 228 -25.14 -5.48 -7.78
C ALA A 228 -23.76 -4.88 -7.48
N ILE A 229 -22.96 -5.57 -6.68
CA ILE A 229 -21.67 -5.06 -6.20
C ILE A 229 -20.73 -4.70 -7.35
N GLU A 230 -20.73 -5.48 -8.42
CA GLU A 230 -19.92 -5.27 -9.62
C GLU A 230 -20.36 -4.06 -10.47
N GLU A 231 -21.58 -3.58 -10.28
CA GLU A 231 -22.14 -2.44 -11.00
C GLU A 231 -21.92 -1.10 -10.27
N ILE A 232 -21.54 -1.14 -9.00
CA ILE A 232 -21.33 0.06 -8.17
C ILE A 232 -20.15 0.85 -8.71
N LYS A 233 -20.24 2.20 -8.66
CA LYS A 233 -19.18 3.10 -9.13
C LYS A 233 -18.66 3.96 -7.98
N VAL A 234 -17.38 4.38 -8.07
CA VAL A 234 -16.79 5.35 -7.15
C VAL A 234 -17.62 6.63 -7.16
N GLY A 235 -17.86 7.20 -5.97
CA GLY A 235 -18.70 8.37 -5.75
C GLY A 235 -20.18 8.06 -5.51
N GLU A 236 -20.70 6.87 -5.86
CA GLU A 236 -22.06 6.46 -5.48
C GLU A 236 -22.14 6.25 -3.96
N LYS A 237 -23.34 6.45 -3.39
CA LYS A 237 -23.53 6.31 -1.94
C LYS A 237 -24.30 5.04 -1.61
N VAL A 238 -23.78 4.28 -0.63
CA VAL A 238 -24.39 3.08 -0.07
C VAL A 238 -24.87 3.30 1.36
N LYS A 239 -25.83 2.50 1.84
CA LYS A 239 -26.25 2.51 3.24
C LYS A 239 -25.21 1.85 4.13
N THR A 240 -24.99 2.44 5.30
CA THR A 240 -24.14 1.92 6.38
C THR A 240 -24.82 2.17 7.74
N ARG A 241 -24.28 1.64 8.83
CA ARG A 241 -24.72 1.97 10.22
C ARG A 241 -24.50 3.47 10.54
N LEU A 242 -23.55 4.11 9.85
CA LEU A 242 -23.20 5.52 10.03
C LEU A 242 -23.93 6.44 9.03
N GLY A 243 -25.07 5.99 8.51
CA GLY A 243 -25.82 6.68 7.47
C GLY A 243 -25.31 6.39 6.07
N ASN A 244 -25.69 7.23 5.10
CA ASN A 244 -25.30 7.09 3.71
C ASN A 244 -23.86 7.57 3.51
N LYS A 245 -22.99 6.73 2.95
CA LYS A 245 -21.58 7.02 2.72
C LYS A 245 -21.17 6.78 1.28
N ALA A 246 -20.22 7.57 0.79
CA ALA A 246 -19.72 7.44 -0.58
C ALA A 246 -18.80 6.22 -0.72
N VAL A 247 -18.89 5.54 -1.85
CA VAL A 247 -17.92 4.53 -2.27
C VAL A 247 -16.67 5.25 -2.75
N THR A 248 -15.53 4.94 -2.13
CA THR A 248 -14.25 5.59 -2.40
C THR A 248 -13.35 4.78 -3.31
N HIS A 249 -13.53 3.45 -3.33
CA HIS A 249 -12.79 2.53 -4.17
C HIS A 249 -13.61 1.28 -4.51
N ILE A 250 -13.24 0.60 -5.60
CA ILE A 250 -13.89 -0.61 -6.09
C ILE A 250 -12.80 -1.60 -6.50
N TRP A 251 -12.97 -2.84 -6.11
CA TRP A 251 -12.15 -3.95 -6.58
C TRP A 251 -12.99 -4.94 -7.35
N ASN A 252 -12.42 -5.44 -8.41
CA ASN A 252 -12.94 -6.51 -9.25
C ASN A 252 -11.92 -7.67 -9.30
N PRO A 253 -12.23 -8.81 -9.93
CA PRO A 253 -11.30 -9.95 -9.99
C PRO A 253 -9.93 -9.64 -10.57
N ASP A 254 -9.82 -8.65 -11.48
CA ASP A 254 -8.54 -8.27 -12.11
C ASP A 254 -7.72 -7.34 -11.22
N THR A 255 -8.37 -6.62 -10.28
CA THR A 255 -7.74 -5.64 -9.41
C THR A 255 -7.48 -6.16 -7.99
N LEU A 256 -8.10 -7.27 -7.59
CA LEU A 256 -7.84 -7.95 -6.32
C LEU A 256 -6.54 -8.76 -6.37
N ALA A 257 -5.84 -8.87 -5.26
CA ALA A 257 -4.65 -9.70 -5.12
C ALA A 257 -4.96 -11.19 -5.36
N ASP A 258 -6.10 -11.66 -4.83
CA ASP A 258 -6.73 -12.94 -5.18
C ASP A 258 -8.15 -12.65 -5.68
N GLY A 259 -8.31 -12.50 -6.98
CA GLY A 259 -9.60 -12.20 -7.61
C GLY A 259 -10.53 -13.41 -7.70
N THR A 260 -10.01 -14.61 -7.44
CA THR A 260 -10.75 -15.87 -7.50
C THR A 260 -10.47 -16.76 -6.30
N PRO A 261 -10.73 -16.30 -5.04
CA PRO A 261 -10.48 -17.07 -3.84
C PRO A 261 -11.46 -18.22 -3.67
N GLU A 262 -11.12 -19.14 -2.77
CA GLU A 262 -12.06 -20.16 -2.27
C GLU A 262 -13.27 -19.48 -1.62
N CYS A 263 -14.47 -19.82 -2.07
CA CYS A 263 -15.72 -19.22 -1.64
C CYS A 263 -16.62 -20.19 -0.89
N LEU A 264 -17.45 -19.62 -0.02
CA LEU A 264 -18.52 -20.28 0.70
C LEU A 264 -19.86 -19.68 0.29
N LYS A 265 -20.86 -20.51 0.10
CA LYS A 265 -22.26 -20.12 -0.01
C LYS A 265 -22.90 -20.26 1.36
N LEU A 266 -23.44 -19.17 1.86
CA LEU A 266 -24.17 -19.11 3.13
C LEU A 266 -25.66 -18.96 2.83
N ILE A 267 -26.49 -19.72 3.53
CA ILE A 267 -27.94 -19.62 3.51
C ILE A 267 -28.42 -19.21 4.91
N PHE A 268 -29.29 -18.23 4.97
CA PHE A 268 -29.79 -17.67 6.22
C PHE A 268 -31.27 -18.01 6.48
N SER A 269 -31.70 -17.89 7.73
CA SER A 269 -33.06 -18.23 8.20
C SER A 269 -34.17 -17.39 7.54
N ASP A 270 -33.83 -16.23 6.98
CA ASP A 270 -34.73 -15.38 6.19
C ASP A 270 -34.81 -15.79 4.70
N GLY A 271 -34.13 -16.88 4.32
CA GLY A 271 -34.03 -17.36 2.94
C GLY A 271 -33.01 -16.66 2.08
N PHE A 272 -32.34 -15.63 2.63
CA PHE A 272 -31.26 -14.93 1.90
C PHE A 272 -30.07 -15.85 1.68
N LYS A 273 -29.42 -15.65 0.52
CA LYS A 273 -28.24 -16.42 0.12
C LYS A 273 -27.14 -15.44 -0.28
N VAL A 274 -25.93 -15.63 0.24
CA VAL A 274 -24.76 -14.89 -0.17
C VAL A 274 -23.60 -15.84 -0.44
N THR A 275 -22.83 -15.56 -1.48
CA THR A 275 -21.58 -16.27 -1.77
C THR A 275 -20.43 -15.28 -1.58
N CYS A 276 -19.45 -15.66 -0.77
CA CYS A 276 -18.34 -14.82 -0.40
C CYS A 276 -17.04 -15.61 -0.24
N SER A 277 -15.90 -14.93 -0.25
CA SER A 277 -14.63 -15.57 0.10
C SER A 277 -14.65 -16.10 1.54
N LYS A 278 -13.86 -17.12 1.84
CA LYS A 278 -13.75 -17.72 3.20
C LYS A 278 -13.36 -16.68 4.26
N THR A 279 -12.63 -15.65 3.87
CA THR A 279 -12.13 -14.56 4.74
C THR A 279 -13.10 -13.38 4.84
N HIS A 280 -14.23 -13.39 4.14
CA HIS A 280 -15.23 -12.33 4.22
C HIS A 280 -15.85 -12.26 5.61
N LYS A 281 -16.12 -11.03 6.08
CA LYS A 281 -16.54 -10.81 7.47
C LYS A 281 -17.95 -10.26 7.56
N PHE A 282 -18.70 -10.82 8.51
CA PHE A 282 -20.04 -10.39 8.89
C PHE A 282 -20.06 -9.95 10.35
N LEU A 283 -20.95 -9.02 10.70
CA LEU A 283 -21.01 -8.44 12.04
C LEU A 283 -21.64 -9.40 13.05
N SER A 284 -21.01 -9.56 14.22
CA SER A 284 -21.53 -10.36 15.34
C SER A 284 -22.85 -9.79 15.90
N PRO A 285 -23.69 -10.61 16.56
CA PRO A 285 -24.99 -10.18 17.09
C PRO A 285 -24.94 -9.00 18.04
N ASP A 286 -23.90 -8.92 18.87
CA ASP A 286 -23.63 -7.84 19.81
C ASP A 286 -23.04 -6.58 19.16
N CYS A 287 -22.84 -6.61 17.85
CA CYS A 287 -22.25 -5.54 17.06
C CYS A 287 -20.83 -5.14 17.50
N SER A 288 -20.12 -5.99 18.22
CA SER A 288 -18.78 -5.69 18.76
C SER A 288 -17.64 -6.21 17.90
N THR A 289 -17.86 -7.29 17.14
CA THR A 289 -16.81 -7.99 16.40
C THR A 289 -17.24 -8.37 14.98
N TRP A 290 -16.25 -8.66 14.14
CA TRP A 290 -16.45 -9.18 12.77
C TRP A 290 -16.03 -10.64 12.70
N ILE A 291 -16.93 -11.53 12.25
CA ILE A 291 -16.72 -12.98 12.17
C ILE A 291 -16.43 -13.35 10.71
N GLU A 292 -15.33 -14.04 10.47
CA GLU A 292 -15.01 -14.53 9.11
C GLU A 292 -15.96 -15.66 8.69
N ALA A 293 -16.31 -15.69 7.40
CA ALA A 293 -17.26 -16.70 6.87
C ALA A 293 -16.81 -18.13 7.15
N LYS A 294 -15.49 -18.41 7.15
CA LYS A 294 -14.94 -19.73 7.48
C LYS A 294 -15.12 -20.14 8.94
N ASP A 295 -15.29 -19.17 9.85
CA ASP A 295 -15.45 -19.39 11.30
C ASP A 295 -16.92 -19.50 11.72
N LEU A 296 -17.85 -19.23 10.77
CA LEU A 296 -19.29 -19.42 10.98
C LEU A 296 -19.64 -20.91 11.00
N LYS A 297 -20.67 -21.22 11.76
CA LYS A 297 -21.28 -22.57 11.82
C LYS A 297 -22.79 -22.46 11.60
N GLU A 298 -23.41 -23.55 11.21
CA GLU A 298 -24.88 -23.65 11.26
C GLU A 298 -25.37 -23.29 12.64
N GLY A 299 -26.38 -22.43 12.72
CA GLY A 299 -26.86 -21.86 13.98
C GLY A 299 -26.19 -20.56 14.41
N SER A 300 -25.09 -20.12 13.79
CA SER A 300 -24.49 -18.81 14.09
C SER A 300 -25.47 -17.68 13.80
N ASN A 301 -25.58 -16.71 14.71
CA ASN A 301 -26.38 -15.50 14.52
C ASN A 301 -25.48 -14.34 14.07
N LEU A 302 -26.00 -13.48 13.17
CA LEU A 302 -25.33 -12.28 12.67
C LEU A 302 -26.23 -11.06 12.86
N ALA A 303 -25.62 -9.90 13.06
CA ALA A 303 -26.32 -8.64 13.28
C ALA A 303 -27.01 -8.13 12.02
N MET A 304 -28.19 -7.57 12.21
CA MET A 304 -28.98 -6.83 11.23
C MET A 304 -29.36 -5.45 11.80
N PRO A 305 -29.87 -4.51 10.97
CA PRO A 305 -30.43 -3.25 11.43
C PRO A 305 -31.47 -3.44 12.53
N ASP A 306 -31.65 -2.41 13.35
CA ASP A 306 -32.68 -2.33 14.39
C ASP A 306 -32.57 -3.39 15.50
N GLY A 307 -31.37 -3.96 15.69
CA GLY A 307 -31.11 -4.94 16.76
C GLY A 307 -31.59 -6.36 16.47
N HIS A 308 -32.09 -6.59 15.25
CA HIS A 308 -32.44 -7.94 14.82
C HIS A 308 -31.20 -8.79 14.51
N THR A 309 -31.37 -10.10 14.47
CA THR A 309 -30.34 -11.06 14.05
C THR A 309 -30.90 -12.03 13.03
N VAL A 310 -30.03 -12.51 12.16
CA VAL A 310 -30.31 -13.57 11.22
C VAL A 310 -29.42 -14.78 11.50
N LYS A 311 -29.98 -15.98 11.43
CA LYS A 311 -29.26 -17.23 11.71
C LYS A 311 -28.74 -17.86 10.43
N VAL A 312 -27.50 -18.36 10.45
CA VAL A 312 -26.93 -19.19 9.39
C VAL A 312 -27.57 -20.58 9.44
N VAL A 313 -28.15 -21.03 8.33
CA VAL A 313 -28.84 -22.31 8.22
C VAL A 313 -27.99 -23.35 7.50
N ASP A 314 -27.21 -22.92 6.48
CA ASP A 314 -26.36 -23.81 5.70
C ASP A 314 -25.08 -23.09 5.26
N ILE A 315 -23.97 -23.83 5.20
CA ILE A 315 -22.66 -23.37 4.74
C ILE A 315 -22.10 -24.39 3.78
N THR A 316 -22.06 -24.06 2.49
CA THR A 316 -21.58 -24.96 1.45
C THR A 316 -20.34 -24.40 0.75
N PRO A 317 -19.19 -25.11 0.70
CA PRO A 317 -18.05 -24.72 -0.15
C PRO A 317 -18.45 -24.78 -1.64
N VAL A 318 -18.11 -23.74 -2.41
CA VAL A 318 -18.46 -23.63 -3.84
C VAL A 318 -17.23 -23.51 -4.75
N GLY A 319 -16.03 -23.71 -4.18
CA GLY A 319 -14.78 -23.60 -4.91
C GLY A 319 -14.35 -22.16 -5.18
N LYS A 320 -13.51 -21.97 -6.18
CA LYS A 320 -12.95 -20.67 -6.54
C LYS A 320 -13.90 -19.91 -7.46
N LEU A 321 -14.24 -18.68 -7.08
CA LEU A 321 -15.13 -17.80 -7.85
C LEU A 321 -14.55 -16.39 -7.94
N PRO A 322 -14.82 -15.65 -9.04
CA PRO A 322 -14.46 -14.25 -9.15
C PRO A 322 -15.23 -13.42 -8.14
N VAL A 323 -14.53 -12.53 -7.44
CA VAL A 323 -15.08 -11.74 -6.33
C VAL A 323 -14.83 -10.24 -6.50
N TYR A 324 -15.67 -9.46 -5.82
CA TYR A 324 -15.70 -8.01 -5.84
C TYR A 324 -15.72 -7.46 -4.42
N ASP A 325 -15.18 -6.25 -4.22
CA ASP A 325 -15.29 -5.50 -2.97
C ASP A 325 -15.38 -4.00 -3.23
N ILE A 326 -15.91 -3.26 -2.25
CA ILE A 326 -16.02 -1.81 -2.30
C ILE A 326 -15.49 -1.20 -1.00
N ALA A 327 -14.79 -0.06 -1.10
CA ALA A 327 -14.48 0.76 0.06
C ALA A 327 -15.53 1.85 0.25
N VAL A 328 -15.85 2.12 1.50
CA VAL A 328 -16.87 3.11 1.86
C VAL A 328 -16.28 4.17 2.79
N GLU A 329 -16.53 5.44 2.49
CA GLU A 329 -15.98 6.59 3.21
C GLU A 329 -16.35 6.54 4.71
N LYS A 330 -15.34 6.56 5.58
CA LYS A 330 -15.50 6.57 7.05
C LYS A 330 -16.38 5.44 7.61
N ALA A 331 -16.63 4.39 6.83
CA ALA A 331 -17.36 3.22 7.25
C ALA A 331 -16.59 1.95 6.88
N GLU A 332 -16.60 0.95 7.77
CA GLU A 332 -15.92 -0.33 7.55
C GLU A 332 -16.85 -1.39 6.98
N HIS A 333 -18.05 -0.97 6.56
CA HIS A 333 -19.10 -1.86 6.15
C HIS A 333 -20.13 -1.17 5.26
N TYR A 334 -20.90 -1.97 4.59
CA TYR A 334 -22.11 -1.62 3.87
C TYR A 334 -23.21 -2.66 4.16
N ILE A 335 -24.42 -2.41 3.70
CA ILE A 335 -25.58 -3.25 4.01
C ILE A 335 -25.99 -4.00 2.75
N LEU A 336 -26.10 -5.34 2.86
CA LEU A 336 -26.63 -6.19 1.81
C LEU A 336 -28.16 -6.10 1.71
N SER A 337 -28.72 -6.64 0.63
CA SER A 337 -30.15 -6.48 0.30
C SER A 337 -31.12 -6.97 1.38
N ASN A 338 -30.72 -7.94 2.22
CA ASN A 338 -31.51 -8.44 3.33
C ASN A 338 -31.29 -7.65 4.64
N GLY A 339 -30.42 -6.66 4.66
CA GLY A 339 -30.04 -5.93 5.87
C GLY A 339 -28.74 -6.40 6.52
N LEU A 340 -28.13 -7.51 6.06
CA LEU A 340 -26.91 -8.05 6.65
C LEU A 340 -25.74 -7.05 6.53
N TYR A 341 -25.00 -6.85 7.60
CA TYR A 341 -23.80 -6.01 7.59
C TYR A 341 -22.61 -6.77 7.02
N SER A 342 -22.07 -6.26 5.92
CA SER A 342 -20.93 -6.79 5.18
C SER A 342 -19.72 -5.90 5.39
N HIS A 343 -18.61 -6.47 5.84
CA HIS A 343 -17.36 -5.74 6.06
C HIS A 343 -16.68 -5.42 4.74
N ASN A 344 -16.11 -4.24 4.63
CA ASN A 344 -15.24 -3.88 3.51
C ASN A 344 -13.74 -4.05 3.87
N SER A 345 -12.87 -4.19 2.88
CA SER A 345 -11.42 -4.27 3.07
C SER A 345 -10.87 -2.89 3.47
N GLY A 346 -10.40 -2.73 4.71
CA GLY A 346 -10.23 -1.40 5.29
C GLY A 346 -8.83 -0.96 5.72
N VAL A 347 -7.82 -1.85 5.82
CA VAL A 347 -6.53 -1.51 6.45
C VAL A 347 -5.66 -0.59 5.58
N MET A 348 -5.79 -0.64 4.25
CA MET A 348 -4.92 0.09 3.32
C MET A 348 -5.40 1.49 2.93
N TYR A 349 -6.59 1.92 3.37
CA TYR A 349 -7.24 3.12 2.82
C TYR A 349 -6.63 4.44 3.28
N SER A 350 -6.02 4.48 4.45
CA SER A 350 -5.41 5.70 4.96
C SER A 350 -4.00 5.94 4.43
N ALA A 351 -3.29 4.91 3.94
CA ALA A 351 -1.96 5.08 3.36
C ALA A 351 -2.02 5.82 2.01
N ASN A 352 -0.99 6.61 1.71
CA ASN A 352 -0.83 7.30 0.44
C ASN A 352 -0.40 6.32 -0.66
N THR A 353 0.49 5.40 -0.31
CA THR A 353 1.05 4.38 -1.19
C THR A 353 1.08 3.03 -0.48
N VAL A 354 0.80 1.96 -1.20
CA VAL A 354 0.90 0.58 -0.72
C VAL A 354 1.61 -0.25 -1.76
N PHE A 355 2.70 -0.86 -1.35
CA PHE A 355 3.45 -1.84 -2.14
C PHE A 355 3.28 -3.24 -1.57
N ILE A 356 3.18 -4.22 -2.47
CA ILE A 356 3.35 -5.63 -2.12
C ILE A 356 4.64 -6.11 -2.78
N ILE A 357 5.54 -6.67 -1.96
CA ILE A 357 6.82 -7.21 -2.43
C ILE A 357 6.75 -8.72 -2.39
N THR A 358 7.04 -9.33 -3.54
CA THR A 358 7.19 -10.77 -3.70
C THR A 358 8.62 -11.12 -4.09
N LYS A 359 9.05 -12.37 -3.84
CA LYS A 359 10.38 -12.84 -4.22
C LYS A 359 10.32 -14.11 -5.04
N SER A 360 11.29 -14.25 -5.95
CA SER A 360 11.60 -15.48 -6.67
C SER A 360 13.11 -15.72 -6.68
N GLN A 361 13.52 -16.97 -6.88
CA GLN A 361 14.94 -17.32 -6.91
C GLN A 361 15.59 -16.81 -8.20
N GLU A 362 16.78 -16.23 -8.09
CA GLU A 362 17.71 -16.02 -9.19
C GLU A 362 18.70 -17.14 -9.24
N LYS A 363 18.89 -17.75 -10.42
CA LYS A 363 19.68 -18.96 -10.60
C LYS A 363 20.70 -18.80 -11.75
N GLU A 364 21.92 -19.28 -11.53
CA GLU A 364 22.89 -19.58 -12.57
C GLU A 364 22.99 -21.11 -12.73
N GLY A 365 22.43 -21.65 -13.81
CA GLY A 365 22.27 -23.10 -13.96
C GLY A 365 21.32 -23.68 -12.89
N THR A 366 21.87 -24.53 -12.01
CA THR A 366 21.12 -25.14 -10.89
C THR A 366 21.34 -24.42 -9.55
N GLU A 367 22.33 -23.53 -9.47
CA GLU A 367 22.71 -22.84 -8.25
C GLU A 367 21.87 -21.56 -8.04
N ILE A 368 21.44 -21.31 -6.79
CA ILE A 368 20.75 -20.09 -6.41
C ILE A 368 21.81 -19.05 -6.07
N VAL A 369 21.93 -18.01 -6.89
CA VAL A 369 22.90 -16.92 -6.72
C VAL A 369 22.30 -15.67 -6.07
N GLY A 370 21.00 -15.63 -5.87
CA GLY A 370 20.31 -14.50 -5.30
C GLY A 370 18.79 -14.62 -5.39
N TYR A 371 18.14 -13.46 -5.29
CA TYR A 371 16.68 -13.34 -5.43
C TYR A 371 16.28 -12.15 -6.30
N ASN A 372 15.22 -12.35 -7.07
CA ASN A 372 14.47 -11.29 -7.72
C ASN A 372 13.33 -10.86 -6.82
N PHE A 373 13.23 -9.56 -6.54
CA PHE A 373 12.15 -8.96 -5.77
C PHE A 373 11.29 -8.12 -6.70
N THR A 374 9.99 -8.35 -6.67
CA THR A 374 9.02 -7.60 -7.47
C THR A 374 8.19 -6.71 -6.57
N ILE A 375 8.32 -5.39 -6.74
CA ILE A 375 7.45 -4.38 -6.13
C ILE A 375 6.20 -4.28 -7.01
N ARG A 376 5.04 -4.58 -6.43
CA ARG A 376 3.74 -4.34 -7.06
C ARG A 376 3.04 -3.20 -6.35
N THR A 377 2.67 -2.17 -7.11
CA THR A 377 1.87 -1.06 -6.59
C THR A 377 0.42 -1.52 -6.43
N GLU A 378 -0.04 -1.64 -5.20
CA GLU A 378 -1.44 -1.99 -4.90
C GLU A 378 -2.31 -0.74 -4.81
N LYS A 379 -1.75 0.35 -4.28
CA LYS A 379 -2.37 1.66 -4.21
C LYS A 379 -1.29 2.73 -4.33
N SER A 380 -1.54 3.79 -5.07
CA SER A 380 -0.69 4.98 -5.08
C SER A 380 -1.48 6.20 -5.52
N ARG A 381 -1.03 7.38 -5.09
CA ARG A 381 -1.52 8.66 -5.61
C ARG A 381 -0.71 9.14 -6.83
N PHE A 382 0.41 8.49 -7.11
CA PHE A 382 1.39 8.93 -8.11
C PHE A 382 1.62 7.90 -9.21
N VAL A 383 1.52 6.62 -8.88
CA VAL A 383 1.85 5.50 -9.77
C VAL A 383 0.58 4.72 -10.11
N LYS A 384 0.50 4.22 -11.33
CA LYS A 384 -0.62 3.37 -11.77
C LYS A 384 -0.67 2.11 -10.92
N GLU A 385 -1.86 1.74 -10.48
CA GLU A 385 -2.10 0.48 -9.76
C GLU A 385 -1.68 -0.71 -10.64
N LYS A 386 -1.24 -1.78 -9.99
CA LYS A 386 -0.70 -3.00 -10.62
C LYS A 386 0.63 -2.81 -11.37
N ALA A 387 1.24 -1.64 -11.33
CA ALA A 387 2.60 -1.47 -11.82
C ALA A 387 3.53 -2.47 -11.12
N LYS A 388 4.37 -3.13 -11.89
CA LYS A 388 5.35 -4.11 -11.39
C LYS A 388 6.75 -3.63 -11.76
N LEU A 389 7.63 -3.64 -10.79
CA LEU A 389 9.05 -3.29 -10.93
C LEU A 389 9.85 -4.39 -10.25
N THR A 390 10.72 -5.06 -10.99
CA THR A 390 11.54 -6.15 -10.46
C THR A 390 12.98 -5.71 -10.37
N PHE A 391 13.64 -6.01 -9.27
CA PHE A 391 15.08 -5.83 -9.08
C PHE A 391 15.70 -7.08 -8.49
N THR A 392 17.00 -7.27 -8.75
CA THR A 392 17.75 -8.45 -8.32
C THR A 392 18.73 -8.09 -7.21
N VAL A 393 18.80 -8.94 -6.20
CA VAL A 393 19.81 -8.87 -5.13
C VAL A 393 20.61 -10.18 -5.18
N LEU A 394 21.89 -10.07 -5.48
CA LEU A 394 22.82 -11.20 -5.52
C LEU A 394 23.49 -11.39 -4.15
N TYR A 395 23.85 -12.62 -3.82
CA TYR A 395 24.49 -12.92 -2.55
C TYR A 395 25.87 -12.26 -2.41
N ASP A 396 26.64 -12.23 -3.50
CA ASP A 396 28.03 -11.74 -3.46
C ASP A 396 28.14 -10.23 -3.64
N SER A 397 27.26 -9.61 -4.48
CA SER A 397 27.38 -8.21 -4.86
C SER A 397 26.24 -7.33 -4.37
N GLY A 398 25.24 -7.91 -3.68
CA GLY A 398 24.06 -7.17 -3.20
C GLY A 398 23.18 -6.66 -4.34
N ILE A 399 22.63 -5.44 -4.18
CA ILE A 399 21.78 -4.78 -5.18
C ILE A 399 22.62 -3.86 -6.08
N SER A 400 22.49 -4.03 -7.39
CA SER A 400 23.07 -3.09 -8.34
C SER A 400 22.20 -1.82 -8.46
N LYS A 401 22.82 -0.66 -8.54
CA LYS A 401 22.17 0.63 -8.80
C LYS A 401 21.21 0.60 -10.01
N TYR A 402 21.57 -0.15 -11.03
CA TYR A 402 20.82 -0.24 -12.30
C TYR A 402 19.86 -1.45 -12.35
N SER A 403 19.72 -2.18 -11.26
CA SER A 403 18.84 -3.33 -11.21
C SER A 403 17.39 -2.93 -11.50
N GLY A 404 16.70 -3.72 -12.32
CA GLY A 404 15.32 -3.48 -12.71
C GLY A 404 15.11 -2.54 -13.91
N LEU A 405 16.17 -1.88 -14.40
CA LEU A 405 16.04 -0.97 -15.55
C LEU A 405 16.13 -1.66 -16.92
N MET A 406 16.76 -2.83 -17.00
CA MET A 406 17.03 -3.50 -18.29
C MET A 406 15.75 -3.80 -19.07
N ASP A 407 14.73 -4.36 -18.41
CA ASP A 407 13.46 -4.68 -19.08
C ASP A 407 12.73 -3.42 -19.54
N ILE A 408 12.82 -2.34 -18.76
CA ILE A 408 12.22 -1.03 -19.09
C ILE A 408 12.93 -0.44 -20.31
N ALA A 409 14.26 -0.53 -20.36
CA ALA A 409 15.07 0.02 -21.44
C ALA A 409 14.93 -0.79 -22.74
N LEU A 410 14.75 -2.11 -22.65
CA LEU A 410 14.40 -2.96 -23.79
C LEU A 410 13.03 -2.59 -24.37
N GLU A 411 12.04 -2.39 -23.51
CA GLU A 411 10.67 -2.04 -23.92
C GLU A 411 10.60 -0.63 -24.53
N SER A 412 11.39 0.32 -24.03
CA SER A 412 11.45 1.68 -24.58
C SER A 412 12.22 1.76 -25.90
N GLY A 413 13.02 0.74 -26.23
CA GLY A 413 13.92 0.74 -27.38
C GLY A 413 15.27 1.44 -27.14
N ASN A 414 15.56 1.85 -25.89
CA ASN A 414 16.87 2.40 -25.53
C ASN A 414 17.93 1.31 -25.35
N VAL A 415 17.52 0.06 -25.21
CA VAL A 415 18.40 -1.11 -25.28
C VAL A 415 17.89 -2.06 -26.34
N GLU A 416 18.81 -2.58 -27.14
CA GLU A 416 18.54 -3.58 -28.16
C GLU A 416 19.30 -4.89 -27.87
N LYS A 417 18.75 -6.01 -28.32
CA LYS A 417 19.40 -7.34 -28.28
C LYS A 417 19.83 -7.76 -29.69
N PRO A 418 21.00 -7.34 -30.15
CA PRO A 418 21.46 -7.66 -31.52
C PRO A 418 21.69 -9.17 -31.70
N SER A 419 21.93 -9.92 -30.65
CA SER A 419 21.98 -11.38 -30.62
C SER A 419 21.72 -11.89 -29.20
N GLN A 420 21.52 -13.21 -29.06
CA GLN A 420 21.19 -13.80 -27.75
C GLN A 420 22.30 -13.54 -26.70
N GLY A 421 21.91 -12.91 -25.58
CA GLY A 421 22.80 -12.59 -24.45
C GLY A 421 23.73 -11.39 -24.70
N TRP A 422 23.55 -10.64 -25.79
CA TRP A 422 24.27 -9.42 -26.07
C TRP A 422 23.35 -8.21 -26.12
N TYR A 423 23.79 -7.08 -25.56
CA TYR A 423 23.03 -5.84 -25.40
C TYR A 423 23.82 -4.66 -25.97
N THR A 424 23.11 -3.71 -26.57
CA THR A 424 23.61 -2.41 -27.00
C THR A 424 22.69 -1.32 -26.52
N TRP A 425 23.23 -0.16 -26.11
CA TRP A 425 22.44 0.99 -25.77
C TRP A 425 22.22 1.93 -26.95
N LYS A 426 21.13 2.68 -26.92
CA LYS A 426 20.80 3.71 -27.89
C LYS A 426 20.13 4.89 -27.19
N ASN A 427 20.63 6.09 -27.43
CA ASN A 427 19.95 7.32 -27.06
C ASN A 427 18.96 7.69 -28.17
N LEU A 428 17.66 7.59 -27.90
CA LEU A 428 16.62 7.81 -28.92
C LEU A 428 16.43 9.30 -29.27
N THR A 429 16.95 10.22 -28.45
CA THR A 429 16.88 11.66 -28.69
C THR A 429 18.03 12.13 -29.56
N THR A 430 19.28 11.76 -29.25
CA THR A 430 20.48 12.16 -30.04
C THR A 430 20.72 11.24 -31.22
N GLY A 431 20.24 10.00 -31.20
CA GLY A 431 20.47 8.98 -32.18
C GLY A 431 21.80 8.22 -31.98
N GLU A 432 22.56 8.57 -30.94
CA GLU A 432 23.80 7.87 -30.58
C GLU A 432 23.52 6.45 -30.13
N SER A 433 24.42 5.52 -30.47
CA SER A 433 24.33 4.13 -30.06
C SER A 433 25.72 3.58 -29.75
N SER A 434 25.74 2.51 -28.96
CA SER A 434 26.98 1.82 -28.62
C SER A 434 27.50 1.02 -29.79
N ASP A 435 28.76 1.21 -30.17
CA ASP A 435 29.48 0.36 -31.12
C ASP A 435 29.88 -0.98 -30.49
N LYS A 436 30.00 -1.01 -29.17
CA LYS A 436 30.37 -2.20 -28.38
C LYS A 436 29.11 -2.96 -27.99
N LYS A 437 29.19 -4.30 -28.03
CA LYS A 437 28.19 -5.20 -27.48
C LYS A 437 28.60 -5.61 -26.08
N TYR A 438 27.63 -5.64 -25.14
CA TYR A 438 27.82 -5.93 -23.74
C TYR A 438 27.12 -7.23 -23.36
N ARG A 439 27.73 -8.06 -22.50
CA ARG A 439 27.03 -9.13 -21.81
C ARG A 439 26.19 -8.53 -20.65
N LEU A 440 25.16 -9.22 -20.19
CA LEU A 440 24.28 -8.70 -19.12
C LEU A 440 25.07 -8.21 -17.90
N LYS A 441 26.05 -8.99 -17.43
CA LYS A 441 26.89 -8.59 -16.28
C LYS A 441 27.73 -7.32 -16.56
N GLU A 442 28.08 -7.06 -17.82
CA GLU A 442 28.86 -5.91 -18.24
C GLU A 442 28.00 -4.64 -18.39
N THR A 443 26.67 -4.76 -18.31
CA THR A 443 25.76 -3.61 -18.36
C THR A 443 25.53 -2.95 -17.00
N PHE A 444 26.01 -3.55 -15.88
CA PHE A 444 25.82 -3.00 -14.54
C PHE A 444 26.85 -1.92 -14.18
N ASN A 445 27.05 -0.93 -15.07
CA ASN A 445 27.98 0.16 -14.86
C ASN A 445 27.43 1.48 -15.44
N GLU A 446 28.06 2.59 -15.04
CA GLU A 446 27.65 3.94 -15.44
C GLU A 446 27.86 4.20 -16.93
N GLU A 447 28.95 3.67 -17.53
CA GLU A 447 29.26 3.81 -18.97
C GLU A 447 28.09 3.34 -19.85
N PHE A 448 27.44 2.23 -19.47
CA PHE A 448 26.29 1.71 -20.22
C PHE A 448 25.03 2.55 -20.00
N TRP A 449 24.78 3.01 -18.75
CA TRP A 449 23.49 3.59 -18.37
C TRP A 449 23.42 5.11 -18.48
N CYS A 450 24.55 5.87 -18.43
CA CYS A 450 24.50 7.33 -18.48
C CYS A 450 23.75 7.85 -19.72
N HIS A 451 24.03 7.30 -20.91
CA HIS A 451 23.40 7.70 -22.16
C HIS A 451 21.88 7.42 -22.20
N ILE A 452 21.44 6.38 -21.49
CA ILE A 452 20.02 5.99 -21.40
C ILE A 452 19.30 6.86 -20.36
N LEU A 453 19.91 7.04 -19.20
CA LEU A 453 19.32 7.80 -18.08
C LEU A 453 19.20 9.29 -18.39
N GLU A 454 20.06 9.83 -19.24
CA GLU A 454 20.01 11.22 -19.71
C GLU A 454 19.01 11.41 -20.86
N ASP A 455 18.57 10.34 -21.54
CA ASP A 455 17.66 10.44 -22.69
C ASP A 455 16.26 10.91 -22.26
N PRO A 456 15.79 12.12 -22.70
CA PRO A 456 14.46 12.61 -22.39
C PRO A 456 13.33 11.68 -22.86
N LYS A 457 13.54 10.92 -23.96
CA LYS A 457 12.54 9.97 -24.46
C LYS A 457 12.40 8.78 -23.54
N PHE A 458 13.51 8.29 -22.94
CA PHE A 458 13.47 7.25 -21.93
C PHE A 458 12.72 7.71 -20.67
N LYS A 459 13.04 8.90 -20.16
CA LYS A 459 12.35 9.50 -19.02
C LYS A 459 10.85 9.68 -19.29
N LYS A 460 10.51 10.18 -20.47
CA LYS A 460 9.12 10.33 -20.92
C LYS A 460 8.39 8.98 -21.01
N PHE A 461 9.04 7.95 -21.55
CA PHE A 461 8.48 6.60 -21.61
C PHE A 461 8.13 6.08 -20.20
N ILE A 462 9.04 6.23 -19.23
CA ILE A 462 8.83 5.82 -17.85
C ILE A 462 7.60 6.54 -17.24
N LYS A 463 7.54 7.87 -17.38
CA LYS A 463 6.39 8.65 -16.91
C LYS A 463 5.08 8.18 -17.53
N HIS A 464 5.05 7.97 -18.84
CA HIS A 464 3.85 7.47 -19.54
C HIS A 464 3.45 6.07 -19.09
N LYS A 465 4.42 5.20 -18.83
CA LYS A 465 4.18 3.82 -18.43
C LYS A 465 3.66 3.74 -16.99
N TYR A 466 4.26 4.47 -16.06
CA TYR A 466 4.07 4.27 -14.63
C TYR A 466 3.30 5.39 -13.93
N ALA A 467 3.48 6.67 -14.29
CA ALA A 467 2.87 7.78 -13.58
C ALA A 467 1.37 7.94 -13.87
N LEU A 468 0.60 8.33 -12.84
CA LEU A 468 -0.80 8.73 -12.98
C LEU A 468 -0.89 10.11 -13.64
N GLY A 469 -1.86 10.30 -14.55
CA GLY A 469 -2.16 11.60 -15.15
C GLY A 469 -1.14 12.11 -16.19
N ALA A 470 -0.10 11.36 -16.52
CA ALA A 470 0.95 11.79 -17.45
C ALA A 470 0.41 12.24 -18.82
N LYS A 471 -0.62 11.57 -19.34
CA LYS A 471 -1.26 11.95 -20.62
C LYS A 471 -2.08 13.24 -20.53
N GLN A 472 -2.68 13.55 -19.38
CA GLN A 472 -3.46 14.78 -19.19
C GLN A 472 -2.55 16.00 -19.00
N ALA A 473 -1.42 15.84 -18.35
CA ALA A 473 -0.44 16.90 -18.16
C ALA A 473 0.16 17.38 -19.51
N GLU A 474 0.39 16.48 -20.46
CA GLU A 474 0.86 16.83 -21.79
C GLU A 474 -0.19 17.50 -22.67
N ALA A 475 -1.44 17.06 -22.60
CA ALA A 475 -2.53 17.69 -23.36
C ALA A 475 -2.75 19.16 -22.91
N ASN A 476 -2.49 19.47 -21.63
CA ASN A 476 -2.62 20.83 -21.09
C ASN A 476 -1.36 21.70 -21.27
N SER A 477 -0.23 21.12 -21.72
CA SER A 477 1.04 21.82 -21.93
C SER A 477 1.35 22.12 -23.41
N GLN A 478 0.48 21.72 -24.35
CA GLN A 478 0.56 22.19 -25.73
C GLN A 478 -0.03 23.61 -25.79
N PRO A 479 0.73 24.65 -26.19
CA PRO A 479 0.15 25.96 -26.46
C PRO A 479 -0.83 25.85 -27.64
N GLU A 480 -1.97 26.54 -27.50
CA GLU A 480 -2.94 26.76 -28.59
C GLU A 480 -2.31 27.44 -29.81
#